data_4e98990f1bd2526ad2d04b37e749e74f
#
_entry.id   4e98990f1bd2526ad2d04b37e749e74f
#
_cell.length_a   1.000
_cell.length_b   1.000
_cell.length_c   1.000
_cell.angle_alpha   90.00
_cell.angle_beta   90.00
_cell.angle_gamma   90.00
#
_symmetry.space_group_name_H-M   'P 1'
#
loop_
_entity.id
_entity.type
_entity.pdbx_description
1 polymer ?
#
loop_
_entity_poly.entity_id
_entity_poly.type
_entity_poly.pdbx_seq_one_letter_code
_entity_poly.pdbx_strand_id
1 'polypeptide(L)'
;LLYSTGLRASELINLDTTNIDFDNKILSVYGKGKKERIVPLSEIAIKYLKIYIYEYRSDLFVNKKPATDALFLNNHGERMTRQGLNLLLSKIAENAKIDKLITPHVLRHSFATHLIENGADIRSVQELLGHENIVTTEVYTHIADKYIKENYEEYFNRSKKDGEANV
;
A
#
# COMPACT_ATOMS: atom_id res chain seq x y z
N LEU A 1 -3.49 2.64 -1.67
CA LEU A 1 -2.43 1.90 -0.96
C LEU A 1 -1.72 0.89 -1.88
N LEU A 2 -2.44 -0.03 -2.56
CA LEU A 2 -1.84 -1.07 -3.43
C LEU A 2 -0.80 -0.50 -4.41
N TYR A 3 -1.16 0.58 -5.10
CA TYR A 3 -0.28 1.21 -6.08
C TYR A 3 0.92 1.90 -5.43
N SER A 4 0.74 2.53 -4.27
CA SER A 4 1.83 3.28 -3.62
C SER A 4 2.81 2.40 -2.85
N THR A 5 2.48 1.15 -2.57
CA THR A 5 3.30 0.27 -1.72
C THR A 5 3.69 -1.05 -2.41
N GLY A 6 3.07 -1.34 -3.54
CA GLY A 6 3.30 -2.60 -4.25
C GLY A 6 2.92 -3.86 -3.47
N LEU A 7 2.02 -3.77 -2.49
CA LEU A 7 1.57 -4.90 -1.69
C LEU A 7 0.94 -6.01 -2.54
N ARG A 8 1.12 -7.27 -2.09
CA ARG A 8 0.32 -8.39 -2.59
C ARG A 8 -1.12 -8.29 -2.05
N ALA A 9 -2.09 -8.83 -2.79
CA ALA A 9 -3.49 -8.86 -2.34
C ALA A 9 -3.64 -9.45 -0.93
N SER A 10 -2.96 -10.58 -0.67
CA SER A 10 -2.98 -11.23 0.65
C SER A 10 -2.37 -10.37 1.76
N GLU A 11 -1.33 -9.64 1.46
CA GLU A 11 -0.71 -8.72 2.40
C GLU A 11 -1.68 -7.57 2.74
N LEU A 12 -2.29 -6.95 1.74
CA LEU A 12 -3.25 -5.88 1.95
C LEU A 12 -4.44 -6.29 2.80
N ILE A 13 -5.08 -7.42 2.47
CA ILE A 13 -6.29 -7.87 3.20
C ILE A 13 -5.99 -8.30 4.63
N ASN A 14 -4.75 -8.71 4.92
CA ASN A 14 -4.32 -9.12 6.25
C ASN A 14 -3.80 -7.96 7.11
N LEU A 15 -3.73 -6.74 6.59
CA LEU A 15 -3.35 -5.58 7.40
C LEU A 15 -4.34 -5.31 8.51
N ASP A 16 -3.80 -4.95 9.66
CA ASP A 16 -4.52 -4.39 10.79
C ASP A 16 -4.21 -2.89 10.90
N THR A 17 -5.04 -2.15 11.60
CA THR A 17 -4.81 -0.71 11.85
C THR A 17 -3.52 -0.46 12.61
N THR A 18 -3.11 -1.41 13.45
CA THR A 18 -1.85 -1.38 14.22
C THR A 18 -0.59 -1.56 13.38
N ASN A 19 -0.73 -2.01 12.12
CA ASN A 19 0.42 -2.13 11.23
C ASN A 19 0.90 -0.78 10.65
N ILE A 20 0.17 0.30 10.89
CA ILE A 20 0.48 1.62 10.36
C ILE A 20 1.12 2.47 11.45
N ASP A 21 2.31 2.99 11.17
CA ASP A 21 2.95 4.03 11.94
C ASP A 21 2.92 5.33 11.13
N PHE A 22 1.99 6.21 11.50
CA PHE A 22 1.81 7.50 10.82
C PHE A 22 2.91 8.50 11.12
N ASP A 23 3.54 8.40 12.27
CA ASP A 23 4.58 9.33 12.70
C ASP A 23 5.88 9.06 11.93
N ASN A 24 6.22 7.79 11.77
CA ASN A 24 7.37 7.34 11.00
C ASN A 24 7.06 7.16 9.51
N LYS A 25 5.79 7.28 9.09
CA LYS A 25 5.31 7.11 7.70
C LYS A 25 5.64 5.72 7.13
N ILE A 26 5.42 4.69 7.93
CA ILE A 26 5.74 3.30 7.56
C ILE A 26 4.56 2.36 7.77
N LEU A 27 4.62 1.24 7.08
CA LEU A 27 3.68 0.13 7.14
C LEU A 27 4.44 -1.16 7.40
N SER A 28 4.14 -1.86 8.50
CA SER A 28 4.64 -3.20 8.79
C SER A 28 3.84 -4.24 8.03
N VAL A 29 4.50 -5.03 7.19
CA VAL A 29 3.86 -6.02 6.32
C VAL A 29 4.44 -7.41 6.60
N TYR A 30 3.57 -8.38 6.82
CA TYR A 30 3.96 -9.77 7.05
C TYR A 30 3.78 -10.60 5.78
N GLY A 31 4.89 -11.14 5.28
CA GLY A 31 4.94 -12.00 4.12
C GLY A 31 4.78 -13.49 4.47
N LYS A 32 5.09 -14.36 3.49
CA LYS A 32 5.14 -15.81 3.69
C LYS A 32 6.15 -16.18 4.79
N GLY A 33 5.76 -17.07 5.68
CA GLY A 33 6.59 -17.47 6.82
C GLY A 33 6.66 -16.44 7.96
N LYS A 34 5.70 -15.49 8.01
CA LYS A 34 5.66 -14.40 9.02
C LYS A 34 6.90 -13.49 9.02
N LYS A 35 7.63 -13.44 7.92
CA LYS A 35 8.71 -12.48 7.76
C LYS A 35 8.11 -11.08 7.63
N GLU A 36 8.51 -10.21 8.54
CA GLU A 36 8.13 -8.79 8.53
C GLU A 36 9.02 -8.02 7.56
N ARG A 37 8.42 -7.06 6.86
CA ARG A 37 9.14 -6.01 6.16
C ARG A 37 8.46 -4.68 6.37
N ILE A 38 9.26 -3.64 6.36
CA ILE A 38 8.80 -2.26 6.45
C ILE A 38 8.62 -1.70 5.04
N VAL A 39 7.51 -1.04 4.81
CA VAL A 39 7.19 -0.38 3.53
C VAL A 39 6.90 1.09 3.81
N PRO A 40 7.59 2.04 3.15
CA PRO A 40 7.32 3.46 3.33
C PRO A 40 5.94 3.84 2.78
N LEU A 41 5.31 4.83 3.41
CA LEU A 41 4.03 5.39 3.00
C LEU A 41 4.21 6.79 2.42
N SER A 42 3.70 7.01 1.22
CA SER A 42 3.63 8.35 0.64
C SER A 42 2.65 9.25 1.40
N GLU A 43 2.85 10.56 1.34
CA GLU A 43 1.95 11.56 1.95
C GLU A 43 0.49 11.38 1.47
N ILE A 44 0.33 11.07 0.18
CA ILE A 44 -1.00 10.81 -0.40
C ILE A 44 -1.64 9.57 0.22
N ALA A 45 -0.88 8.48 0.39
CA ALA A 45 -1.38 7.27 1.03
C ALA A 45 -1.77 7.53 2.48
N ILE A 46 -0.93 8.25 3.23
CA ILE A 46 -1.20 8.65 4.62
C ILE A 46 -2.48 9.48 4.71
N LYS A 47 -2.62 10.49 3.86
CA LYS A 47 -3.82 11.33 3.82
C LYS A 47 -5.09 10.49 3.67
N TYR A 48 -5.14 9.62 2.66
CA TYR A 48 -6.34 8.82 2.41
C TYR A 48 -6.55 7.70 3.45
N LEU A 49 -5.49 7.14 4.02
CA LEU A 49 -5.60 6.19 5.14
C LEU A 49 -6.20 6.87 6.38
N LYS A 50 -5.76 8.08 6.72
CA LYS A 50 -6.33 8.85 7.85
C LYS A 50 -7.81 9.13 7.61
N ILE A 51 -8.18 9.64 6.45
CA ILE A 51 -9.59 9.88 6.10
C ILE A 51 -10.40 8.57 6.23
N TYR A 52 -9.92 7.47 5.66
CA TYR A 52 -10.62 6.20 5.73
C TYR A 52 -10.78 5.71 7.17
N ILE A 53 -9.71 5.71 7.96
CA ILE A 53 -9.71 5.16 9.33
C ILE A 53 -10.58 6.01 10.26
N TYR A 54 -10.46 7.32 10.19
CA TYR A 54 -11.08 8.21 11.18
C TYR A 54 -12.49 8.69 10.79
N GLU A 55 -12.81 8.72 9.48
CA GLU A 55 -14.09 9.27 9.02
C GLU A 55 -15.06 8.20 8.51
N TYR A 56 -14.56 7.12 7.88
CA TYR A 56 -15.44 6.16 7.18
C TYR A 56 -15.42 4.75 7.73
N ARG A 57 -14.30 4.30 8.32
CA ARG A 57 -14.17 2.91 8.75
C ARG A 57 -15.17 2.54 9.84
N SER A 58 -15.48 3.45 10.76
CA SER A 58 -16.45 3.26 11.84
C SER A 58 -17.86 3.00 11.31
N ASP A 59 -18.24 3.65 10.21
CA ASP A 59 -19.56 3.53 9.62
C ASP A 59 -19.83 2.15 9.01
N LEU A 60 -18.76 1.39 8.73
CA LEU A 60 -18.85 0.03 8.24
C LEU A 60 -19.22 -0.98 9.34
N PHE A 61 -19.17 -0.61 10.62
CA PHE A 61 -19.61 -1.46 11.75
C PHE A 61 -21.13 -1.47 11.93
N VAL A 62 -21.90 -1.63 10.85
CA VAL A 62 -23.35 -1.42 10.78
C VAL A 62 -24.19 -2.27 11.75
N ASN A 63 -23.67 -3.37 12.29
CA ASN A 63 -24.45 -4.31 13.09
C ASN A 63 -23.89 -4.61 14.48
N LYS A 64 -23.19 -3.68 15.13
CA LYS A 64 -22.63 -3.89 16.49
C LYS A 64 -21.81 -5.20 16.63
N LYS A 65 -21.23 -5.68 15.53
CA LYS A 65 -20.26 -6.77 15.61
C LYS A 65 -19.04 -6.30 16.40
N PRO A 66 -18.36 -7.21 17.11
CA PRO A 66 -17.17 -6.86 17.87
C PRO A 66 -16.17 -6.13 16.97
N ALA A 67 -15.54 -5.09 17.50
CA ALA A 67 -14.51 -4.36 16.80
C ALA A 67 -13.43 -5.33 16.28
N THR A 68 -13.03 -5.15 15.04
CA THR A 68 -11.91 -5.90 14.46
C THR A 68 -10.77 -4.95 14.18
N ASP A 69 -9.54 -5.42 14.37
CA ASP A 69 -8.33 -4.65 14.06
C ASP A 69 -8.07 -4.56 12.55
N ALA A 70 -8.78 -5.35 11.73
CA ALA A 70 -8.62 -5.36 10.29
C ALA A 70 -8.68 -3.95 9.70
N LEU A 71 -7.65 -3.58 8.92
CA LEU A 71 -7.59 -2.26 8.31
C LEU A 71 -8.73 -2.08 7.31
N PHE A 72 -8.88 -2.99 6.36
CA PHE A 72 -9.92 -2.90 5.34
C PHE A 72 -11.09 -3.82 5.65
N LEU A 73 -12.29 -3.25 5.61
CA LEU A 73 -13.53 -3.93 5.95
C LEU A 73 -14.41 -4.11 4.71
N ASN A 74 -15.24 -5.14 4.75
CA ASN A 74 -16.35 -5.32 3.83
C ASN A 74 -17.60 -4.57 4.34
N ASN A 75 -18.69 -4.61 3.58
CA ASN A 75 -19.96 -3.95 3.94
C ASN A 75 -20.65 -4.55 5.19
N HIS A 76 -20.12 -5.64 5.73
CA HIS A 76 -20.63 -6.28 6.95
C HIS A 76 -19.74 -5.97 8.17
N GLY A 77 -18.76 -5.08 8.04
CA GLY A 77 -17.82 -4.73 9.10
C GLY A 77 -16.82 -5.84 9.43
N GLU A 78 -16.60 -6.77 8.51
CA GLU A 78 -15.62 -7.85 8.63
C GLU A 78 -14.41 -7.58 7.76
N ARG A 79 -13.30 -8.27 8.02
CA ARG A 79 -12.09 -8.20 7.19
C ARG A 79 -12.43 -8.44 5.72
N MET A 80 -11.93 -7.60 4.85
CA MET A 80 -12.10 -7.73 3.40
C MET A 80 -11.53 -9.06 2.91
N THR A 81 -12.23 -9.70 1.98
CA THR A 81 -11.75 -10.91 1.30
C THR A 81 -11.03 -10.57 0.00
N ARG A 82 -10.28 -11.54 -0.55
CA ARG A 82 -9.65 -11.38 -1.88
C ARG A 82 -10.69 -11.14 -2.98
N GLN A 83 -11.84 -11.82 -2.92
CA GLN A 83 -12.94 -11.61 -3.87
C GLN A 83 -13.53 -10.22 -3.73
N GLY A 84 -13.77 -9.76 -2.50
CA GLY A 84 -14.25 -8.41 -2.20
C GLY A 84 -13.30 -7.33 -2.74
N LEU A 85 -11.98 -7.53 -2.55
CA LEU A 85 -10.96 -6.62 -3.09
C LEU A 85 -11.02 -6.56 -4.63
N ASN A 86 -11.12 -7.71 -5.31
CA ASN A 86 -11.19 -7.73 -6.77
C ASN A 86 -12.47 -7.05 -7.28
N LEU A 87 -13.62 -7.30 -6.65
CA LEU A 87 -14.88 -6.63 -6.99
C LEU A 87 -14.80 -5.11 -6.79
N LEU A 88 -14.17 -4.67 -5.69
CA LEU A 88 -13.96 -3.25 -5.43
C LEU A 88 -13.08 -2.60 -6.51
N LEU A 89 -11.98 -3.25 -6.89
CA LEU A 89 -11.08 -2.74 -7.94
C LEU A 89 -11.79 -2.68 -9.29
N SER A 90 -12.58 -3.69 -9.64
CA SER A 90 -13.38 -3.67 -10.88
C SER A 90 -14.37 -2.52 -10.91
N LYS A 91 -15.08 -2.28 -9.80
CA LYS A 91 -16.03 -1.17 -9.68
C LYS A 91 -15.33 0.21 -9.76
N ILE A 92 -14.16 0.34 -9.15
CA ILE A 92 -13.35 1.57 -9.25
C ILE A 92 -12.91 1.81 -10.70
N ALA A 93 -12.43 0.77 -11.39
CA ALA A 93 -12.02 0.87 -12.79
C ALA A 93 -13.18 1.27 -13.71
N GLU A 94 -14.37 0.66 -13.53
CA GLU A 94 -15.60 1.00 -14.24
C GLU A 94 -16.00 2.47 -14.03
N ASN A 95 -16.04 2.92 -12.78
CA ASN A 95 -16.36 4.31 -12.45
C ASN A 95 -15.37 5.31 -13.05
N ALA A 96 -14.11 4.92 -13.15
CA ALA A 96 -13.03 5.71 -13.75
C ALA A 96 -12.98 5.57 -15.28
N LYS A 97 -13.87 4.80 -15.90
CA LYS A 97 -13.91 4.51 -17.35
C LYS A 97 -12.58 3.94 -17.85
N ILE A 98 -11.97 3.05 -17.07
CA ILE A 98 -10.74 2.36 -17.42
C ILE A 98 -11.12 1.01 -18.05
N ASP A 99 -10.91 0.86 -19.34
CA ASP A 99 -11.24 -0.36 -20.10
C ASP A 99 -10.33 -1.56 -19.82
N LYS A 100 -9.28 -1.35 -19.01
CA LYS A 100 -8.32 -2.41 -18.67
C LYS A 100 -8.71 -3.10 -17.36
N LEU A 101 -8.48 -4.41 -17.29
CA LEU A 101 -8.64 -5.16 -16.06
C LEU A 101 -7.62 -4.71 -15.01
N ILE A 102 -8.12 -4.07 -13.95
CA ILE A 102 -7.29 -3.64 -12.82
C ILE A 102 -7.31 -4.72 -11.73
N THR A 103 -6.15 -5.28 -11.44
CA THR A 103 -5.95 -6.27 -10.38
C THR A 103 -4.86 -5.81 -9.42
N PRO A 104 -4.78 -6.38 -8.19
CA PRO A 104 -3.66 -6.10 -7.30
C PRO A 104 -2.30 -6.39 -7.93
N HIS A 105 -2.22 -7.40 -8.79
CA HIS A 105 -0.99 -7.74 -9.50
C HIS A 105 -0.58 -6.67 -10.51
N VAL A 106 -1.55 -6.15 -11.27
CA VAL A 106 -1.31 -5.04 -12.22
C VAL A 106 -0.83 -3.80 -11.48
N LEU A 107 -1.47 -3.43 -10.37
CA LEU A 107 -1.07 -2.26 -9.58
C LEU A 107 0.33 -2.42 -8.99
N ARG A 108 0.68 -3.61 -8.52
CA ARG A 108 2.02 -3.92 -8.03
C ARG A 108 3.07 -3.88 -9.14
N HIS A 109 2.74 -4.39 -10.32
CA HIS A 109 3.62 -4.31 -11.49
C HIS A 109 3.85 -2.85 -11.91
N SER A 110 2.79 -2.05 -11.96
CA SER A 110 2.89 -0.62 -12.25
C SER A 110 3.74 0.13 -11.21
N PHE A 111 3.62 -0.21 -9.92
CA PHE A 111 4.48 0.34 -8.87
C PHE A 111 5.96 0.05 -9.16
N ALA A 112 6.31 -1.23 -9.41
CA ALA A 112 7.68 -1.62 -9.70
C ALA A 112 8.25 -0.91 -10.94
N THR A 113 7.46 -0.90 -12.02
CA THR A 113 7.84 -0.28 -13.29
C THR A 113 8.10 1.22 -13.12
N HIS A 114 7.19 1.93 -12.46
CA HIS A 114 7.35 3.38 -12.26
C HIS A 114 8.54 3.73 -11.36
N LEU A 115 8.85 2.94 -10.34
CA LEU A 115 10.06 3.16 -9.55
C LEU A 115 11.32 3.00 -10.41
N ILE A 116 11.40 1.95 -11.23
CA ILE A 116 12.55 1.70 -12.10
C ILE A 116 12.66 2.79 -13.17
N GLU A 117 11.57 3.18 -13.81
CA GLU A 117 11.54 4.26 -14.81
C GLU A 117 11.97 5.60 -14.24
N ASN A 118 11.73 5.83 -12.95
CA ASN A 118 12.18 7.02 -12.24
C ASN A 118 13.61 6.88 -11.65
N GLY A 119 14.33 5.82 -11.99
CA GLY A 119 15.74 5.66 -11.66
C GLY A 119 16.03 4.86 -10.38
N ALA A 120 15.01 4.25 -9.76
CA ALA A 120 15.25 3.38 -8.62
C ALA A 120 16.04 2.14 -9.03
N ASP A 121 16.99 1.75 -8.21
CA ASP A 121 17.77 0.53 -8.38
C ASP A 121 16.89 -0.72 -8.25
N ILE A 122 17.11 -1.68 -9.15
CA ILE A 122 16.29 -2.92 -9.23
C ILE A 122 16.32 -3.71 -7.91
N ARG A 123 17.44 -3.75 -7.21
CA ARG A 123 17.56 -4.46 -5.93
C ARG A 123 16.69 -3.81 -4.87
N SER A 124 16.72 -2.49 -4.75
CA SER A 124 15.87 -1.73 -3.84
C SER A 124 14.39 -1.97 -4.12
N VAL A 125 13.99 -2.01 -5.38
CA VAL A 125 12.60 -2.34 -5.77
C VAL A 125 12.23 -3.78 -5.41
N GLN A 126 13.13 -4.75 -5.61
CA GLN A 126 12.90 -6.14 -5.23
C GLN A 126 12.75 -6.31 -3.72
N GLU A 127 13.53 -5.59 -2.94
CA GLU A 127 13.46 -5.57 -1.47
C GLU A 127 12.13 -4.99 -0.99
N LEU A 128 11.73 -3.84 -1.49
CA LEU A 128 10.41 -3.23 -1.21
C LEU A 128 9.27 -4.20 -1.51
N LEU A 129 9.39 -4.93 -2.59
CA LEU A 129 8.38 -5.91 -2.99
C LEU A 129 8.43 -7.21 -2.17
N GLY A 130 9.48 -7.47 -1.39
CA GLY A 130 9.63 -8.69 -0.60
C GLY A 130 9.82 -9.92 -1.48
N HIS A 131 10.75 -9.88 -2.42
CA HIS A 131 11.22 -11.04 -3.16
C HIS A 131 12.15 -11.88 -2.28
N GLU A 132 11.92 -13.21 -2.19
CA GLU A 132 12.47 -14.14 -1.16
C GLU A 132 13.99 -14.36 -1.18
N ASN A 133 14.77 -13.72 -2.03
CA ASN A 133 16.17 -14.10 -2.28
C ASN A 133 17.26 -13.14 -1.81
N ILE A 134 17.00 -12.20 -0.91
CA ILE A 134 18.10 -11.39 -0.34
C ILE A 134 17.91 -11.18 1.16
N VAL A 135 18.80 -11.84 1.90
CA VAL A 135 19.41 -11.57 3.22
C VAL A 135 18.63 -10.77 4.28
N THR A 136 18.33 -11.50 5.38
CA THR A 136 18.19 -11.12 6.80
C THR A 136 17.98 -9.67 7.22
N THR A 137 16.91 -9.52 7.93
CA THR A 137 16.28 -8.34 8.56
C THR A 137 17.17 -7.51 9.51
N GLU A 138 18.33 -7.95 9.89
CA GLU A 138 19.14 -7.30 10.94
C GLU A 138 20.03 -6.12 10.47
N VAL A 139 20.29 -5.99 9.17
CA VAL A 139 21.12 -4.90 8.63
C VAL A 139 20.29 -3.69 8.18
N TYR A 140 18.96 -3.86 8.08
CA TYR A 140 18.08 -2.90 7.40
C TYR A 140 17.48 -1.79 8.26
N THR A 141 17.55 -1.89 9.58
CA THR A 141 16.86 -0.93 10.47
C THR A 141 17.46 0.49 10.46
N HIS A 142 18.69 0.67 10.04
CA HIS A 142 19.31 2.01 10.10
C HIS A 142 19.75 2.62 8.76
N ILE A 143 20.05 1.82 7.74
CA ILE A 143 20.52 2.33 6.43
C ILE A 143 19.40 2.35 5.40
N ALA A 144 18.56 1.31 5.38
CA ALA A 144 17.39 1.25 4.49
C ALA A 144 16.35 2.32 4.82
N ASP A 145 16.13 2.63 6.10
CA ASP A 145 15.16 3.64 6.53
C ASP A 145 15.45 5.04 5.97
N LYS A 146 16.71 5.45 5.97
CA LYS A 146 17.08 6.78 5.49
C LYS A 146 17.12 6.85 3.97
N TYR A 147 17.72 5.87 3.32
CA TYR A 147 17.85 5.81 1.86
C TYR A 147 16.49 5.56 1.18
N ILE A 148 15.66 4.68 1.74
CA ILE A 148 14.30 4.42 1.23
C ILE A 148 13.39 5.63 1.46
N LYS A 149 13.46 6.30 2.61
CA LYS A 149 12.65 7.51 2.87
C LYS A 149 13.05 8.68 1.96
N GLU A 150 14.34 8.94 1.83
CA GLU A 150 14.84 10.06 1.02
C GLU A 150 14.58 9.85 -0.47
N ASN A 151 14.79 8.64 -0.98
CA ASN A 151 14.60 8.36 -2.41
C ASN A 151 13.16 7.97 -2.77
N TYR A 152 12.37 7.44 -1.84
CA TYR A 152 10.97 7.10 -2.10
C TYR A 152 10.12 8.32 -2.43
N GLU A 153 10.29 9.43 -1.72
CA GLU A 153 9.61 10.69 -2.02
C GLU A 153 10.06 11.28 -3.35
N GLU A 154 11.32 11.13 -3.72
CA GLU A 154 11.86 11.59 -5.00
C GLU A 154 11.28 10.77 -6.17
N TYR A 155 11.24 9.45 -6.04
CA TYR A 155 10.78 8.54 -7.11
C TYR A 155 9.27 8.39 -7.19
N PHE A 156 8.53 8.69 -6.12
CA PHE A 156 7.08 8.53 -6.07
C PHE A 156 6.30 9.85 -6.11
N ASN A 157 6.97 11.01 -6.05
CA ASN A 157 6.33 12.32 -6.01
C ASN A 157 5.76 12.72 -7.36
N ARG A 158 4.59 12.18 -7.71
CA ARG A 158 3.74 12.68 -8.80
C ARG A 158 3.13 14.06 -8.51
N SER A 159 3.05 14.46 -7.25
CA SER A 159 2.38 15.70 -6.83
C SER A 159 3.08 16.99 -7.27
N LYS A 160 4.30 16.94 -7.78
CA LYS A 160 5.01 18.12 -8.30
C LYS A 160 4.93 18.30 -9.80
N LYS A 161 4.58 17.27 -10.57
CA LYS A 161 4.49 17.39 -12.05
C LYS A 161 3.09 17.68 -12.57
N ASP A 162 2.04 17.39 -11.80
CA ASP A 162 0.66 17.61 -12.22
C ASP A 162 0.13 19.02 -11.85
N GLY A 163 0.95 19.85 -11.17
CA GLY A 163 0.62 21.24 -10.79
C GLY A 163 1.01 22.29 -11.83
N GLU A 164 1.79 21.94 -12.86
CA GLU A 164 2.27 22.91 -13.86
C GLU A 164 1.59 22.78 -15.23
N ALA A 165 0.62 21.91 -15.40
CA ALA A 165 -0.02 21.66 -16.70
C ALA A 165 -1.43 22.26 -16.84
N ASN A 166 -1.82 23.26 -16.03
CA ASN A 166 -3.05 24.04 -16.26
C ASN A 166 -2.86 25.48 -15.74
N VAL A 167 -2.25 26.31 -16.55
CA VAL A 167 -2.54 27.75 -16.64
C VAL A 167 -2.68 28.10 -18.11
#